data_dd8f53fa7efb068d32210098c6ea470b
#
_entry.id   dd8f53fa7efb068d32210098c6ea470b
#
_cell.length_a   1.000
_cell.length_b   1.000
_cell.length_c   1.000
_cell.angle_alpha   90.00
_cell.angle_beta   90.00
_cell.angle_gamma   90.00
#
_symmetry.space_group_name_H-M   'P 1'
#
loop_
_entity.id
_entity.type
_entity.pdbx_description
1 polymer ?
#
loop_
_entity_poly.entity_id
_entity_poly.type
_entity_poly.pdbx_seq_one_letter_code
_entity_poly.pdbx_strand_id
1 'polypeptide(L)'
;MSYADQVFIQNCKDILSKGVWDTDRPVRPKWEDGTPAHTIKLFGVVNRYDLKKEFPIITIRRQYLKSAVDELLWIWQKKSNNIHDLNSHVWDAWADENGSIGKAYGYQLGVKHHYPQGDMDQVDKVLWDLKHDPGSRRILTNLYNHHDLSEMALYPCAYSMTFNVSGNTLNGILNQRSQDMLTANGWNVMQYATLLHMMAQVSGLEAGELVHVIADAHIYDRHVPVIEEIIARTPYEAPKFTLDPSVTDFYAFTRDSVKLEGYQAHELEGKIPVAV
;
A
#
# COMPACT_ATOMS: atom_id res chain seq x y z
N MET A 1 12.49 8.45 17.36
CA MET A 1 11.03 8.36 17.01
C MET A 1 10.93 8.28 15.51
N SER A 2 10.36 7.21 14.98
CA SER A 2 10.11 7.06 13.53
C SER A 2 9.22 8.20 13.00
N TYR A 3 9.55 8.73 11.83
CA TYR A 3 8.72 9.74 11.15
C TYR A 3 7.38 9.17 10.71
N ALA A 4 7.35 7.89 10.31
CA ALA A 4 6.10 7.21 9.97
C ALA A 4 5.10 7.19 11.15
N ASP A 5 5.59 6.99 12.38
CA ASP A 5 4.73 7.08 13.57
C ASP A 5 4.20 8.49 13.78
N GLN A 6 5.04 9.52 13.59
CA GLN A 6 4.60 10.91 13.72
C GLN A 6 3.46 11.23 12.74
N VAL A 7 3.63 10.84 11.48
CA VAL A 7 2.62 11.02 10.42
C VAL A 7 1.33 10.27 10.74
N PHE A 8 1.44 9.01 11.15
CA PHE A 8 0.28 8.18 11.51
C PHE A 8 -0.48 8.76 12.71
N ILE A 9 0.22 9.10 13.79
CA ILE A 9 -0.36 9.71 14.99
C ILE A 9 -1.07 11.01 14.64
N GLN A 10 -0.43 11.88 13.85
CA GLN A 10 -1.02 13.16 13.46
C GLN A 10 -2.27 12.96 12.61
N ASN A 11 -2.24 12.08 11.63
CA ASN A 11 -3.41 11.78 10.79
C ASN A 11 -4.58 11.24 11.64
N CYS A 12 -4.32 10.29 12.55
CA CYS A 12 -5.37 9.74 13.41
C CYS A 12 -5.96 10.82 14.35
N LYS A 13 -5.11 11.69 14.94
CA LYS A 13 -5.59 12.83 15.76
C LYS A 13 -6.44 13.80 14.95
N ASP A 14 -6.02 14.10 13.72
CA ASP A 14 -6.77 15.00 12.84
C ASP A 14 -8.12 14.38 12.43
N ILE A 15 -8.16 13.08 12.12
CA ILE A 15 -9.41 12.36 11.82
C ILE A 15 -10.34 12.40 13.04
N LEU A 16 -9.85 12.04 14.22
CA LEU A 16 -10.68 11.99 15.45
C LEU A 16 -11.21 13.37 15.88
N SER A 17 -10.43 14.45 15.63
CA SER A 17 -10.80 15.80 16.09
C SER A 17 -11.52 16.65 15.06
N LYS A 18 -11.31 16.41 13.74
CA LYS A 18 -11.83 17.24 12.65
C LYS A 18 -12.69 16.44 11.66
N GLY A 19 -12.68 15.12 11.77
CA GLY A 19 -13.37 14.23 10.87
C GLY A 19 -14.89 14.32 10.98
N VAL A 20 -15.55 13.83 9.95
CA VAL A 20 -17.03 13.79 9.86
C VAL A 20 -17.48 12.33 9.88
N TRP A 21 -18.45 12.02 10.72
CA TRP A 21 -19.11 10.71 10.75
C TRP A 21 -20.08 10.56 9.59
N ASP A 22 -20.18 9.32 9.06
CA ASP A 22 -21.10 8.96 7.99
C ASP A 22 -22.40 8.31 8.51
N THR A 23 -22.75 8.54 9.77
CA THR A 23 -23.93 7.97 10.44
C THR A 23 -25.27 8.49 9.91
N ASP A 24 -25.26 9.55 9.10
CA ASP A 24 -26.42 10.17 8.47
C ASP A 24 -26.90 9.45 7.19
N ARG A 25 -26.19 8.38 6.77
CA ARG A 25 -26.48 7.66 5.50
C ARG A 25 -26.20 6.17 5.64
N PRO A 26 -26.81 5.33 4.76
CA PRO A 26 -26.46 3.91 4.71
C PRO A 26 -25.02 3.72 4.23
N VAL A 27 -24.32 2.77 4.84
CA VAL A 27 -22.97 2.36 4.46
C VAL A 27 -22.98 0.92 3.95
N ARG A 28 -22.09 0.61 3.01
CA ARG A 28 -21.95 -0.74 2.46
C ARG A 28 -21.30 -1.71 3.45
N PRO A 29 -20.17 -1.34 4.10
CA PRO A 29 -19.46 -2.28 4.96
C PRO A 29 -20.27 -2.66 6.19
N LYS A 30 -20.11 -3.91 6.61
CA LYS A 30 -20.74 -4.46 7.83
C LYS A 30 -19.72 -5.16 8.69
N TRP A 31 -19.97 -5.13 9.97
CA TRP A 31 -19.28 -5.99 10.92
C TRP A 31 -19.76 -7.45 10.80
N GLU A 32 -18.98 -8.38 11.40
CA GLU A 32 -19.28 -9.80 11.42
C GLU A 32 -20.70 -10.13 11.97
N ASP A 33 -21.22 -9.30 12.88
CA ASP A 33 -22.59 -9.42 13.42
C ASP A 33 -23.68 -8.82 12.53
N GLY A 34 -23.33 -8.33 11.32
CA GLY A 34 -24.25 -7.76 10.34
C GLY A 34 -24.60 -6.29 10.58
N THR A 35 -24.10 -5.66 11.67
CA THR A 35 -24.35 -4.25 11.92
C THR A 35 -23.57 -3.35 10.96
N PRO A 36 -24.08 -2.17 10.56
CA PRO A 36 -23.34 -1.22 9.73
C PRO A 36 -22.03 -0.81 10.36
N ALA A 37 -20.95 -0.79 9.57
CA ALA A 37 -19.64 -0.32 9.99
C ALA A 37 -19.45 1.14 9.56
N HIS A 38 -19.75 2.06 10.47
CA HIS A 38 -19.63 3.49 10.24
C HIS A 38 -18.20 3.98 10.44
N THR A 39 -17.87 5.09 9.77
CA THR A 39 -16.53 5.68 9.80
C THR A 39 -16.58 7.16 10.18
N ILE A 40 -15.54 7.59 10.91
CA ILE A 40 -15.13 8.99 10.96
C ILE A 40 -13.99 9.22 9.97
N LYS A 41 -14.04 10.26 9.17
CA LYS A 41 -13.13 10.45 8.03
C LYS A 41 -12.74 11.89 7.76
N LEU A 42 -11.54 12.04 7.17
CA LEU A 42 -11.05 13.28 6.58
C LEU A 42 -10.84 13.11 5.08
N PHE A 43 -11.18 14.16 4.34
CA PHE A 43 -10.94 14.25 2.92
C PHE A 43 -9.57 14.90 2.61
N GLY A 44 -8.82 14.29 1.67
CA GLY A 44 -7.66 14.94 1.08
C GLY A 44 -6.40 14.96 1.95
N VAL A 45 -6.04 13.84 2.58
CA VAL A 45 -4.79 13.70 3.34
C VAL A 45 -3.62 13.44 2.40
N VAL A 46 -2.51 14.16 2.59
CA VAL A 46 -1.28 13.98 1.81
C VAL A 46 -0.10 13.82 2.76
N ASN A 47 0.56 12.66 2.69
CA ASN A 47 1.75 12.33 3.47
C ASN A 47 2.97 12.27 2.56
N ARG A 48 4.15 12.59 3.12
CA ARG A 48 5.43 12.55 2.41
C ARG A 48 6.45 11.78 3.24
N TYR A 49 7.13 10.82 2.61
CA TYR A 49 8.13 9.98 3.26
C TYR A 49 9.44 10.06 2.46
N ASP A 50 10.48 10.61 3.08
CA ASP A 50 11.82 10.68 2.50
C ASP A 50 12.53 9.34 2.75
N LEU A 51 12.56 8.48 1.73
CA LEU A 51 13.12 7.12 1.81
C LEU A 51 14.65 7.11 1.89
N LYS A 52 15.30 8.25 1.66
CA LYS A 52 16.75 8.39 1.89
C LYS A 52 17.08 8.55 3.38
N LYS A 53 16.11 9.03 4.17
CA LYS A 53 16.31 9.24 5.61
C LYS A 53 15.94 8.03 6.43
N GLU A 54 14.76 7.47 6.17
CA GLU A 54 14.26 6.29 6.89
C GLU A 54 13.22 5.51 6.08
N PHE A 55 13.09 4.24 6.40
CA PHE A 55 12.01 3.41 5.86
C PHE A 55 10.71 3.66 6.64
N PRO A 56 9.58 3.96 5.96
CA PRO A 56 8.35 4.37 6.63
C PRO A 56 7.55 3.18 7.16
N ILE A 57 7.97 2.64 8.29
CA ILE A 57 7.27 1.61 9.03
C ILE A 57 6.93 2.12 10.43
N ILE A 58 5.67 1.92 10.86
CA ILE A 58 5.25 2.32 12.20
C ILE A 58 5.77 1.34 13.26
N THR A 59 6.03 1.88 14.46
CA THR A 59 6.57 1.13 15.60
C THR A 59 5.60 1.06 16.77
N ILE A 60 4.63 1.96 16.83
CA ILE A 60 3.57 1.98 17.85
C ILE A 60 2.61 0.78 17.74
N ARG A 61 2.66 0.07 16.64
CA ARG A 61 2.00 -1.21 16.39
C ARG A 61 2.86 -2.04 15.44
N ARG A 62 3.08 -3.31 15.78
CA ARG A 62 3.85 -4.24 14.94
C ARG A 62 3.29 -4.36 13.53
N GLN A 63 4.19 -4.29 12.56
CA GLN A 63 3.93 -4.53 11.14
C GLN A 63 4.73 -5.74 10.66
N TYR A 64 4.20 -6.43 9.66
CA TYR A 64 4.76 -7.67 9.13
C TYR A 64 5.28 -7.45 7.70
N LEU A 65 6.48 -6.86 7.57
CA LEU A 65 7.05 -6.46 6.28
C LEU A 65 7.10 -7.63 5.27
N LYS A 66 7.54 -8.81 5.70
CA LYS A 66 7.64 -9.96 4.77
C LYS A 66 6.29 -10.38 4.18
N SER A 67 5.21 -10.30 4.95
CA SER A 67 3.86 -10.59 4.47
C SER A 67 3.36 -9.49 3.54
N ALA A 68 3.66 -8.23 3.84
CA ALA A 68 3.32 -7.12 2.97
C ALA A 68 4.08 -7.16 1.64
N VAL A 69 5.35 -7.57 1.67
CA VAL A 69 6.16 -7.76 0.45
C VAL A 69 5.66 -8.96 -0.36
N ASP A 70 5.27 -10.06 0.28
CA ASP A 70 4.69 -11.21 -0.41
C ASP A 70 3.43 -10.81 -1.21
N GLU A 71 2.53 -10.02 -0.60
CA GLU A 71 1.37 -9.47 -1.28
C GLU A 71 1.75 -8.47 -2.38
N LEU A 72 2.73 -7.60 -2.14
CA LEU A 72 3.25 -6.70 -3.16
C LEU A 72 3.73 -7.46 -4.40
N LEU A 73 4.51 -8.53 -4.20
CA LEU A 73 5.02 -9.36 -5.27
C LEU A 73 3.91 -10.19 -5.96
N TRP A 74 2.90 -10.61 -5.21
CA TRP A 74 1.70 -11.23 -5.77
C TRP A 74 0.97 -10.29 -6.75
N ILE A 75 0.83 -9.01 -6.39
CA ILE A 75 0.19 -7.99 -7.22
C ILE A 75 1.09 -7.58 -8.40
N TRP A 76 2.38 -7.25 -8.15
CA TRP A 76 3.24 -6.57 -9.11
C TRP A 76 4.13 -7.50 -9.95
N GLN A 77 4.57 -8.63 -9.42
CA GLN A 77 5.38 -9.60 -10.17
C GLN A 77 4.52 -10.69 -10.78
N LYS A 78 3.78 -11.45 -9.94
CA LYS A 78 2.94 -12.55 -10.40
C LYS A 78 1.75 -12.04 -11.19
N LYS A 79 1.31 -10.78 -10.93
CA LYS A 79 0.15 -10.17 -11.58
C LYS A 79 -1.08 -11.07 -11.44
N SER A 80 -1.17 -11.75 -10.30
CA SER A 80 -2.19 -12.73 -10.01
C SER A 80 -3.42 -12.09 -9.36
N ASN A 81 -4.55 -12.71 -9.56
CA ASN A 81 -5.80 -12.44 -8.87
C ASN A 81 -6.32 -13.67 -8.10
N ASN A 82 -5.48 -14.70 -7.94
CA ASN A 82 -5.82 -15.92 -7.21
C ASN A 82 -5.06 -15.97 -5.88
N ILE A 83 -5.80 -16.11 -4.77
CA ILE A 83 -5.22 -16.14 -3.41
C ILE A 83 -4.34 -17.36 -3.14
N HIS A 84 -4.46 -18.43 -3.93
CA HIS A 84 -3.59 -19.61 -3.82
C HIS A 84 -2.14 -19.33 -4.23
N ASP A 85 -1.89 -18.22 -4.93
CA ASP A 85 -0.55 -17.73 -5.26
C ASP A 85 0.05 -16.83 -4.16
N LEU A 86 -0.71 -16.56 -3.10
CA LEU A 86 -0.33 -15.72 -1.96
C LEU A 86 -0.18 -16.57 -0.70
N ASN A 87 0.88 -16.34 0.10
CA ASN A 87 1.10 -17.12 1.33
C ASN A 87 0.31 -16.58 2.53
N SER A 88 -0.19 -15.35 2.49
CA SER A 88 -0.97 -14.76 3.58
C SER A 88 -2.48 -14.90 3.32
N HIS A 89 -3.28 -14.81 4.38
CA HIS A 89 -4.73 -14.95 4.36
C HIS A 89 -5.48 -13.60 4.32
N VAL A 90 -4.78 -12.53 3.95
CA VAL A 90 -5.35 -11.16 4.01
C VAL A 90 -6.45 -10.91 2.98
N TRP A 91 -6.59 -11.77 1.98
CA TRP A 91 -7.58 -11.66 0.90
C TRP A 91 -8.69 -12.72 0.96
N ASP A 92 -8.67 -13.65 1.92
CA ASP A 92 -9.64 -14.76 1.98
C ASP A 92 -11.10 -14.30 2.02
N ALA A 93 -11.39 -13.16 2.67
CA ALA A 93 -12.74 -12.62 2.79
C ALA A 93 -13.32 -12.08 1.46
N TRP A 94 -12.49 -11.87 0.44
CA TRP A 94 -12.89 -11.34 -0.87
C TRP A 94 -12.77 -12.33 -2.01
N ALA A 95 -12.21 -13.51 -1.75
CA ALA A 95 -12.04 -14.53 -2.77
C ALA A 95 -13.34 -15.34 -2.98
N ASP A 96 -13.59 -15.73 -4.22
CA ASP A 96 -14.64 -16.67 -4.56
C ASP A 96 -14.26 -18.13 -4.22
N GLU A 97 -15.12 -19.09 -4.53
CA GLU A 97 -14.91 -20.52 -4.31
C GLU A 97 -13.68 -21.11 -5.03
N ASN A 98 -13.18 -20.43 -6.07
CA ASN A 98 -11.98 -20.81 -6.83
C ASN A 98 -10.74 -20.05 -6.36
N GLY A 99 -10.85 -19.24 -5.32
CA GLY A 99 -9.77 -18.39 -4.79
C GLY A 99 -9.51 -17.12 -5.61
N SER A 100 -10.43 -16.72 -6.49
CA SER A 100 -10.25 -15.54 -7.33
C SER A 100 -10.84 -14.29 -6.67
N ILE A 101 -10.14 -13.17 -6.79
CA ILE A 101 -10.65 -11.83 -6.47
C ILE A 101 -11.16 -11.08 -7.72
N GLY A 102 -11.38 -11.79 -8.81
CA GLY A 102 -11.86 -11.25 -10.07
C GLY A 102 -10.79 -10.41 -10.79
N LYS A 103 -11.22 -9.44 -11.61
CA LYS A 103 -10.32 -8.61 -12.42
C LYS A 103 -9.64 -7.48 -11.62
N ALA A 104 -9.40 -7.68 -10.33
CA ALA A 104 -8.82 -6.68 -9.43
C ALA A 104 -7.29 -6.74 -9.37
N TYR A 105 -6.68 -5.67 -8.92
CA TYR A 105 -5.24 -5.51 -8.59
C TYR A 105 -4.26 -6.13 -9.61
N GLY A 106 -3.65 -7.28 -9.30
CA GLY A 106 -2.64 -7.92 -10.14
C GLY A 106 -3.13 -8.21 -11.56
N TYR A 107 -4.40 -8.59 -11.70
CA TYR A 107 -5.01 -8.79 -13.02
C TYR A 107 -4.86 -7.53 -13.90
N GLN A 108 -5.19 -6.35 -13.38
CA GLN A 108 -5.11 -5.09 -14.14
C GLN A 108 -3.67 -4.73 -14.52
N LEU A 109 -2.70 -5.05 -13.68
CA LEU A 109 -1.28 -4.84 -14.01
C LEU A 109 -0.80 -5.78 -15.12
N GLY A 110 -1.35 -7.00 -15.18
CA GLY A 110 -0.94 -8.04 -16.14
C GLY A 110 -1.58 -7.93 -17.52
N VAL A 111 -2.62 -7.10 -17.69
CA VAL A 111 -3.24 -6.88 -19.00
C VAL A 111 -2.21 -6.28 -19.97
N LYS A 112 -2.06 -6.91 -21.14
CA LYS A 112 -1.16 -6.39 -22.18
C LYS A 112 -1.83 -5.24 -22.92
N HIS A 113 -1.05 -4.18 -23.11
CA HIS A 113 -1.43 -2.98 -23.85
C HIS A 113 -0.46 -2.79 -25.02
N HIS A 114 -0.98 -2.23 -26.11
CA HIS A 114 -0.16 -1.89 -27.26
C HIS A 114 0.50 -0.52 -27.09
N TYR A 115 1.82 -0.51 -27.00
CA TYR A 115 2.64 0.69 -26.93
C TYR A 115 3.49 0.83 -28.21
N PRO A 116 4.04 2.01 -28.52
CA PRO A 116 4.97 2.17 -29.65
C PRO A 116 6.19 1.24 -29.57
N GLN A 117 6.55 0.79 -28.38
CA GLN A 117 7.68 -0.11 -28.11
C GLN A 117 7.31 -1.60 -28.21
N GLY A 118 6.03 -1.92 -28.43
CA GLY A 118 5.49 -3.28 -28.46
C GLY A 118 4.45 -3.55 -27.39
N ASP A 119 3.98 -4.79 -27.33
CA ASP A 119 2.96 -5.20 -26.35
C ASP A 119 3.60 -5.48 -25.00
N MET A 120 3.21 -4.72 -24.00
CA MET A 120 3.68 -4.84 -22.62
C MET A 120 2.52 -4.71 -21.66
N ASP A 121 2.66 -5.30 -20.48
CA ASP A 121 1.79 -4.93 -19.36
C ASP A 121 2.31 -3.66 -18.65
N GLN A 122 1.53 -3.17 -17.68
CA GLN A 122 1.84 -1.90 -17.04
C GLN A 122 3.17 -1.93 -16.27
N VAL A 123 3.54 -3.07 -15.66
CA VAL A 123 4.79 -3.21 -14.88
C VAL A 123 5.99 -3.22 -15.83
N ASP A 124 5.93 -4.02 -16.90
CA ASP A 124 6.99 -4.06 -17.92
C ASP A 124 7.19 -2.69 -18.56
N LYS A 125 6.10 -1.95 -18.80
CA LYS A 125 6.15 -0.59 -19.35
C LYS A 125 6.84 0.39 -18.40
N VAL A 126 6.54 0.34 -17.09
CA VAL A 126 7.23 1.16 -16.08
C VAL A 126 8.72 0.83 -16.03
N LEU A 127 9.08 -0.46 -16.00
CA LEU A 127 10.49 -0.90 -16.00
C LEU A 127 11.23 -0.45 -17.25
N TRP A 128 10.57 -0.53 -18.40
CA TRP A 128 11.14 -0.06 -19.67
C TRP A 128 11.37 1.45 -19.64
N ASP A 129 10.37 2.24 -19.22
CA ASP A 129 10.47 3.69 -19.18
C ASP A 129 11.58 4.15 -18.21
N LEU A 130 11.66 3.57 -17.03
CA LEU A 130 12.69 3.92 -16.04
C LEU A 130 14.12 3.68 -16.57
N LYS A 131 14.31 2.69 -17.45
CA LYS A 131 15.62 2.37 -18.04
C LYS A 131 15.93 3.18 -19.31
N HIS A 132 14.93 3.51 -20.14
CA HIS A 132 15.15 4.02 -21.48
C HIS A 132 14.64 5.46 -21.67
N ASP A 133 13.67 5.89 -20.89
CA ASP A 133 13.11 7.26 -20.91
C ASP A 133 12.79 7.78 -19.49
N PRO A 134 13.80 7.81 -18.59
CA PRO A 134 13.58 8.22 -17.19
C PRO A 134 13.08 9.67 -17.04
N GLY A 135 13.27 10.52 -18.05
CA GLY A 135 12.75 11.87 -18.08
C GLY A 135 11.25 11.98 -18.42
N SER A 136 10.60 10.88 -18.73
CA SER A 136 9.18 10.85 -19.08
C SER A 136 8.29 11.25 -17.88
N ARG A 137 7.27 12.04 -18.18
CA ARG A 137 6.20 12.41 -17.23
C ARG A 137 4.98 11.49 -17.34
N ARG A 138 5.14 10.32 -17.99
CA ARG A 138 4.06 9.39 -18.33
C ARG A 138 4.27 8.02 -17.68
N ILE A 139 5.17 7.92 -16.70
CA ILE A 139 5.50 6.66 -16.02
C ILE A 139 4.50 6.47 -14.89
N LEU A 140 3.47 5.69 -15.14
CA LEU A 140 2.43 5.43 -14.14
C LEU A 140 1.71 4.11 -14.40
N THR A 141 1.09 3.58 -13.35
CA THR A 141 0.14 2.47 -13.42
C THR A 141 -1.24 2.91 -12.96
N ASN A 142 -2.27 2.26 -13.48
CA ASN A 142 -3.65 2.48 -13.07
C ASN A 142 -4.39 1.14 -12.98
N LEU A 143 -4.94 0.84 -11.79
CA LEU A 143 -5.68 -0.38 -11.51
C LEU A 143 -7.19 -0.18 -11.57
N TYR A 144 -7.67 1.08 -11.56
CA TYR A 144 -9.08 1.41 -11.54
C TYR A 144 -9.64 1.47 -12.97
N ASN A 145 -10.06 0.32 -13.48
CA ASN A 145 -10.59 0.17 -14.83
C ASN A 145 -12.13 0.09 -14.77
N HIS A 146 -12.81 1.14 -15.20
CA HIS A 146 -14.28 1.21 -15.18
C HIS A 146 -14.97 0.10 -15.97
N HIS A 147 -14.34 -0.44 -17.02
CA HIS A 147 -14.88 -1.53 -17.81
C HIS A 147 -15.02 -2.82 -16.99
N ASP A 148 -14.08 -3.06 -16.08
CA ASP A 148 -13.97 -4.31 -15.32
C ASP A 148 -14.49 -4.22 -13.88
N LEU A 149 -14.97 -3.06 -13.41
CA LEU A 149 -15.37 -2.88 -12.00
C LEU A 149 -16.39 -3.90 -11.50
N SER A 150 -17.36 -4.26 -12.33
CA SER A 150 -18.40 -5.24 -11.97
C SER A 150 -17.87 -6.67 -11.78
N GLU A 151 -16.65 -6.94 -12.27
CA GLU A 151 -15.97 -8.23 -12.16
C GLU A 151 -14.85 -8.21 -11.09
N MET A 152 -14.78 -7.16 -10.26
CA MET A 152 -13.84 -7.03 -9.16
C MET A 152 -14.51 -7.35 -7.83
N ALA A 153 -13.96 -8.27 -7.04
CA ALA A 153 -14.45 -8.55 -5.69
C ALA A 153 -14.28 -7.32 -4.76
N LEU A 154 -13.21 -6.55 -4.96
CA LEU A 154 -12.95 -5.30 -4.27
C LEU A 154 -12.35 -4.27 -5.25
N TYR A 155 -12.97 -3.10 -5.34
CA TYR A 155 -12.44 -1.99 -6.12
C TYR A 155 -11.11 -1.52 -5.53
N PRO A 156 -10.04 -1.33 -6.34
CA PRO A 156 -8.72 -0.97 -5.84
C PRO A 156 -8.75 0.29 -4.98
N CYS A 157 -8.28 0.19 -3.73
CA CYS A 157 -8.09 1.33 -2.84
C CYS A 157 -6.83 2.11 -3.24
N ALA A 158 -5.68 1.42 -3.30
CA ALA A 158 -4.46 1.90 -3.91
C ALA A 158 -4.57 1.70 -5.43
N TYR A 159 -5.02 2.72 -6.15
CA TYR A 159 -5.45 2.54 -7.53
C TYR A 159 -4.46 3.03 -8.58
N SER A 160 -3.51 3.88 -8.22
CA SER A 160 -2.54 4.43 -9.17
C SER A 160 -1.21 4.72 -8.47
N MET A 161 -0.11 4.38 -9.16
CA MET A 161 1.24 4.74 -8.77
C MET A 161 1.89 5.52 -9.91
N THR A 162 2.32 6.75 -9.63
CA THR A 162 3.07 7.59 -10.58
C THR A 162 4.53 7.61 -10.17
N PHE A 163 5.43 7.44 -11.12
CA PHE A 163 6.87 7.49 -10.93
C PHE A 163 7.45 8.73 -11.60
N ASN A 164 8.45 9.35 -10.95
CA ASN A 164 9.15 10.51 -11.48
C ASN A 164 10.63 10.44 -11.12
N VAL A 165 11.49 10.64 -12.09
CA VAL A 165 12.94 10.68 -11.88
C VAL A 165 13.41 12.13 -11.86
N SER A 166 14.12 12.50 -10.78
CA SER A 166 14.73 13.82 -10.60
C SER A 166 16.22 13.63 -10.33
N GLY A 167 17.07 13.99 -11.28
CA GLY A 167 18.50 13.64 -11.23
C GLY A 167 18.67 12.12 -11.27
N ASN A 168 19.28 11.53 -10.22
CA ASN A 168 19.42 10.07 -10.03
C ASN A 168 18.40 9.50 -9.03
N THR A 169 17.33 10.25 -8.72
CA THR A 169 16.40 9.89 -7.66
C THR A 169 15.04 9.53 -8.23
N LEU A 170 14.53 8.35 -7.88
CA LEU A 170 13.18 7.88 -8.21
C LEU A 170 12.22 8.27 -7.10
N ASN A 171 11.25 9.11 -7.41
CA ASN A 171 10.16 9.50 -6.54
C ASN A 171 8.85 8.83 -6.99
N GLY A 172 7.90 8.68 -6.07
CA GLY A 172 6.62 8.08 -6.39
C GLY A 172 5.45 8.77 -5.71
N ILE A 173 4.30 8.80 -6.40
CA ILE A 173 3.02 9.21 -5.82
C ILE A 173 2.08 8.02 -5.82
N LEU A 174 1.70 7.57 -4.62
CA LEU A 174 0.64 6.59 -4.42
C LEU A 174 -0.69 7.33 -4.26
N ASN A 175 -1.65 7.07 -5.15
CA ASN A 175 -3.00 7.58 -5.03
C ASN A 175 -3.93 6.50 -4.47
N GLN A 176 -4.59 6.83 -3.36
CA GLN A 176 -5.62 5.99 -2.73
C GLN A 176 -6.95 6.73 -2.67
N ARG A 177 -8.03 6.06 -3.10
CA ARG A 177 -9.39 6.59 -2.98
C ARG A 177 -9.95 6.42 -1.57
N SER A 178 -9.42 5.45 -0.80
CA SER A 178 -9.94 5.05 0.50
C SER A 178 -8.84 4.38 1.32
N GLN A 179 -8.72 4.72 2.60
CA GLN A 179 -7.68 4.23 3.49
C GLN A 179 -8.20 3.99 4.90
N ASP A 180 -8.36 2.73 5.29
CA ASP A 180 -8.53 2.35 6.69
C ASP A 180 -7.20 2.58 7.44
N MET A 181 -7.24 3.48 8.40
CA MET A 181 -6.03 3.86 9.14
C MET A 181 -5.52 2.72 10.01
N LEU A 182 -6.40 1.93 10.63
CA LEU A 182 -5.96 0.85 11.51
C LEU A 182 -5.41 -0.34 10.74
N THR A 183 -6.14 -0.85 9.76
CA THR A 183 -5.80 -2.15 9.15
C THR A 183 -4.87 -2.02 7.94
N ALA A 184 -4.99 -0.94 7.16
CA ALA A 184 -4.34 -0.86 5.86
C ALA A 184 -3.25 0.22 5.73
N ASN A 185 -3.28 1.32 6.51
CA ASN A 185 -2.36 2.44 6.29
C ASN A 185 -0.89 2.03 6.39
N GLY A 186 -0.44 1.47 7.52
CA GLY A 186 0.94 1.05 7.69
C GLY A 186 1.38 -0.02 6.69
N TRP A 187 0.44 -0.89 6.32
CA TRP A 187 0.67 -1.94 5.32
C TRP A 187 0.95 -1.37 3.93
N ASN A 188 0.07 -0.50 3.43
CA ASN A 188 0.24 0.08 2.09
C ASN A 188 1.47 1.00 2.02
N VAL A 189 1.75 1.80 3.06
CA VAL A 189 2.92 2.69 3.08
C VAL A 189 4.21 1.89 2.95
N MET A 190 4.40 0.83 3.75
CA MET A 190 5.62 0.02 3.65
C MET A 190 5.70 -0.79 2.35
N GLN A 191 4.56 -1.25 1.77
CA GLN A 191 4.54 -1.91 0.48
C GLN A 191 5.07 -0.99 -0.63
N TYR A 192 4.49 0.19 -0.77
CA TYR A 192 4.84 1.09 -1.86
C TYR A 192 6.20 1.77 -1.66
N ALA A 193 6.66 1.93 -0.41
CA ALA A 193 8.04 2.30 -0.14
C ALA A 193 9.01 1.18 -0.61
N THR A 194 8.69 -0.08 -0.32
CA THR A 194 9.48 -1.23 -0.81
C THR A 194 9.48 -1.29 -2.33
N LEU A 195 8.32 -1.10 -2.98
CA LEU A 195 8.23 -1.06 -4.44
C LEU A 195 9.16 0.00 -5.02
N LEU A 196 9.18 1.20 -4.42
CA LEU A 196 10.02 2.30 -4.90
C LEU A 196 11.51 1.97 -4.78
N HIS A 197 11.92 1.33 -3.68
CA HIS A 197 13.29 0.82 -3.52
C HIS A 197 13.64 -0.25 -4.57
N MET A 198 12.74 -1.22 -4.82
CA MET A 198 12.94 -2.28 -5.81
C MET A 198 13.08 -1.72 -7.22
N MET A 199 12.14 -0.82 -7.62
CA MET A 199 12.16 -0.18 -8.94
C MET A 199 13.41 0.69 -9.13
N ALA A 200 13.83 1.43 -8.11
CA ALA A 200 15.03 2.24 -8.14
C ALA A 200 16.27 1.35 -8.35
N GLN A 201 16.44 0.29 -7.54
CA GLN A 201 17.60 -0.60 -7.62
C GLN A 201 17.77 -1.22 -9.01
N VAL A 202 16.71 -1.80 -9.59
CA VAL A 202 16.80 -2.48 -10.90
C VAL A 202 16.92 -1.50 -12.08
N SER A 203 16.68 -0.22 -11.85
CA SER A 203 16.82 0.85 -12.84
C SER A 203 18.10 1.68 -12.67
N GLY A 204 18.96 1.32 -11.69
CA GLY A 204 20.20 2.05 -11.40
C GLY A 204 19.96 3.44 -10.79
N LEU A 205 18.85 3.64 -10.12
CA LEU A 205 18.42 4.87 -9.47
C LEU A 205 18.47 4.73 -7.93
N GLU A 206 18.35 5.84 -7.23
CA GLU A 206 18.17 5.88 -5.77
C GLU A 206 16.70 6.11 -5.41
N ALA A 207 16.18 5.38 -4.42
CA ALA A 207 14.85 5.65 -3.90
C ALA A 207 14.80 7.03 -3.23
N GLY A 208 13.82 7.83 -3.59
CA GLY A 208 13.65 9.21 -3.15
C GLY A 208 12.46 9.40 -2.20
N GLU A 209 11.46 10.14 -2.63
CA GLU A 209 10.29 10.45 -1.83
C GLU A 209 9.09 9.60 -2.26
N LEU A 210 8.37 9.03 -1.29
CA LEU A 210 7.03 8.49 -1.47
C LEU A 210 6.02 9.52 -0.99
N VAL A 211 5.20 10.04 -1.92
CA VAL A 211 4.04 10.87 -1.61
C VAL A 211 2.80 10.00 -1.60
N HIS A 212 2.07 9.97 -0.49
CA HIS A 212 0.86 9.18 -0.32
C HIS A 212 -0.35 10.11 -0.26
N VAL A 213 -1.16 10.09 -1.31
CA VAL A 213 -2.37 10.91 -1.46
C VAL A 213 -3.59 10.05 -1.17
N ILE A 214 -4.39 10.47 -0.20
CA ILE A 214 -5.56 9.73 0.28
C ILE A 214 -6.79 10.61 0.14
N ALA A 215 -7.76 10.21 -0.67
CA ALA A 215 -9.00 10.96 -0.81
C ALA A 215 -9.90 10.81 0.44
N ASP A 216 -10.04 9.60 0.97
CA ASP A 216 -10.86 9.29 2.14
C ASP A 216 -10.00 8.53 3.16
N ALA A 217 -9.48 9.24 4.16
CA ALA A 217 -8.74 8.65 5.28
C ALA A 217 -9.70 8.48 6.47
N HIS A 218 -9.92 7.23 6.92
CA HIS A 218 -10.97 6.95 7.88
C HIS A 218 -10.57 5.97 8.99
N ILE A 219 -11.32 6.05 10.08
CA ILE A 219 -11.27 5.14 11.22
C ILE A 219 -12.69 4.61 11.41
N TYR A 220 -12.86 3.28 11.41
CA TYR A 220 -14.13 2.65 11.72
C TYR A 220 -14.52 2.86 13.19
N ASP A 221 -15.82 2.87 13.48
CA ASP A 221 -16.38 3.09 14.81
C ASP A 221 -15.80 2.14 15.88
N ARG A 222 -15.70 0.85 15.59
CA ARG A 222 -15.10 -0.16 16.49
C ARG A 222 -13.57 -0.08 16.57
N HIS A 223 -12.94 0.65 15.66
CA HIS A 223 -11.50 0.87 15.67
C HIS A 223 -11.07 2.07 16.54
N VAL A 224 -11.98 2.99 16.84
CA VAL A 224 -11.66 4.22 17.58
C VAL A 224 -10.92 3.94 18.89
N PRO A 225 -11.41 3.07 19.79
CA PRO A 225 -10.70 2.81 21.06
C PRO A 225 -9.30 2.23 20.86
N VAL A 226 -9.12 1.39 19.84
CA VAL A 226 -7.83 0.78 19.50
C VAL A 226 -6.87 1.84 18.96
N ILE A 227 -7.34 2.73 18.10
CA ILE A 227 -6.53 3.85 17.58
C ILE A 227 -6.12 4.79 18.70
N GLU A 228 -7.03 5.17 19.62
CA GLU A 228 -6.71 6.03 20.78
C GLU A 228 -5.61 5.42 21.65
N GLU A 229 -5.67 4.10 21.90
CA GLU A 229 -4.61 3.38 22.62
C GLU A 229 -3.28 3.43 21.87
N ILE A 230 -3.29 3.08 20.56
CA ILE A 230 -2.07 2.98 19.75
C ILE A 230 -1.36 4.33 19.63
N ILE A 231 -2.11 5.42 19.38
CA ILE A 231 -1.50 6.76 19.21
C ILE A 231 -1.00 7.38 20.53
N ALA A 232 -1.35 6.80 21.66
CA ALA A 232 -0.82 7.20 22.97
C ALA A 232 0.50 6.52 23.32
N ARG A 233 0.91 5.50 22.56
CA ARG A 233 2.15 4.74 22.79
C ARG A 233 3.39 5.55 22.41
N THR A 234 4.50 5.31 23.11
CA THR A 234 5.79 5.91 22.78
C THR A 234 6.42 5.20 21.59
N PRO A 235 6.69 5.87 20.46
CA PRO A 235 7.33 5.26 19.31
C PRO A 235 8.79 4.85 19.58
N TYR A 236 9.24 3.77 18.94
CA TYR A 236 10.66 3.40 18.87
C TYR A 236 11.37 4.15 17.73
N GLU A 237 12.67 3.95 17.60
CA GLU A 237 13.45 4.45 16.47
C GLU A 237 13.11 3.68 15.19
N ALA A 238 13.26 4.35 14.05
CA ALA A 238 13.06 3.72 12.75
C ALA A 238 14.12 2.63 12.52
N PRO A 239 13.74 1.44 12.02
CA PRO A 239 14.70 0.41 11.67
C PRO A 239 15.46 0.77 10.40
N LYS A 240 16.61 0.13 10.21
CA LYS A 240 17.32 0.19 8.93
C LYS A 240 16.72 -0.82 7.95
N PHE A 241 16.26 -0.33 6.81
CA PHE A 241 15.79 -1.15 5.69
C PHE A 241 16.92 -1.42 4.71
N THR A 242 17.01 -2.64 4.21
CA THR A 242 17.93 -3.02 3.13
C THR A 242 17.26 -3.97 2.16
N LEU A 243 17.61 -3.82 0.87
CA LEU A 243 17.34 -4.81 -0.18
C LEU A 243 18.59 -5.66 -0.41
N ASP A 244 18.41 -6.88 -0.90
CA ASP A 244 19.50 -7.70 -1.41
C ASP A 244 20.12 -7.01 -2.65
N PRO A 245 21.36 -6.52 -2.57
CA PRO A 245 21.99 -5.78 -3.65
C PRO A 245 22.35 -6.65 -4.87
N SER A 246 22.32 -7.98 -4.73
CA SER A 246 22.58 -8.91 -5.83
C SER A 246 21.43 -9.03 -6.82
N VAL A 247 20.21 -8.60 -6.44
CA VAL A 247 19.03 -8.67 -7.29
C VAL A 247 19.03 -7.51 -8.28
N THR A 248 19.15 -7.82 -9.57
CA THR A 248 19.22 -6.85 -10.69
C THR A 248 18.01 -6.90 -11.63
N ASP A 249 17.12 -7.87 -11.42
CA ASP A 249 15.86 -8.02 -12.14
C ASP A 249 14.69 -7.90 -11.16
N PHE A 250 13.69 -7.08 -11.51
CA PHE A 250 12.50 -6.90 -10.69
C PHE A 250 11.78 -8.21 -10.38
N TYR A 251 11.73 -9.11 -11.35
CA TYR A 251 11.06 -10.40 -11.22
C TYR A 251 11.84 -11.46 -10.39
N ALA A 252 13.09 -11.14 -10.02
CA ALA A 252 13.91 -12.00 -9.16
C ALA A 252 13.80 -11.67 -7.65
N PHE A 253 13.16 -10.55 -7.28
CA PHE A 253 12.90 -10.26 -5.87
C PHE A 253 11.98 -11.29 -5.25
N THR A 254 12.27 -11.63 -4.00
CA THR A 254 11.44 -12.48 -3.14
C THR A 254 11.13 -11.76 -1.83
N ARG A 255 10.22 -12.30 -1.02
CA ARG A 255 9.95 -11.77 0.33
C ARG A 255 11.19 -11.78 1.24
N ASP A 256 12.21 -12.58 0.91
CA ASP A 256 13.46 -12.66 1.67
C ASP A 256 14.54 -11.70 1.15
N SER A 257 14.29 -11.03 0.04
CA SER A 257 15.16 -9.97 -0.50
C SER A 257 15.14 -8.69 0.34
N VAL A 258 14.22 -8.57 1.31
CA VAL A 258 14.08 -7.41 2.20
C VAL A 258 14.49 -7.75 3.62
N LYS A 259 15.13 -6.79 4.30
CA LYS A 259 15.53 -6.94 5.70
C LYS A 259 15.29 -5.65 6.48
N LEU A 260 14.79 -5.78 7.72
CA LEU A 260 14.74 -4.73 8.71
C LEU A 260 15.71 -5.05 9.84
N GLU A 261 16.69 -4.17 10.07
CA GLU A 261 17.62 -4.29 11.18
C GLU A 261 17.17 -3.36 12.32
N GLY A 262 17.09 -3.92 13.54
CA GLY A 262 16.71 -3.17 14.73
C GLY A 262 15.21 -2.81 14.83
N TYR A 263 14.32 -3.49 14.10
CA TYR A 263 12.88 -3.23 14.20
C TYR A 263 12.33 -3.68 15.55
N GLN A 264 11.87 -2.70 16.32
CA GLN A 264 11.13 -2.87 17.57
C GLN A 264 9.75 -2.25 17.38
N ALA A 265 8.73 -2.90 17.92
CA ALA A 265 7.36 -2.39 17.86
C ALA A 265 6.53 -2.92 19.02
N HIS A 266 5.50 -2.15 19.38
CA HIS A 266 4.51 -2.60 20.35
C HIS A 266 3.62 -3.67 19.74
N GLU A 267 3.35 -4.72 20.48
CA GLU A 267 2.36 -5.72 20.09
C GLU A 267 0.94 -5.16 20.32
N LEU A 268 0.00 -5.63 19.54
CA LEU A 268 -1.42 -5.37 19.74
C LEU A 268 -2.07 -6.66 20.22
N GLU A 269 -2.70 -6.60 21.40
CA GLU A 269 -3.44 -7.74 21.93
C GLU A 269 -4.82 -7.86 21.28
N GLY A 270 -5.26 -9.10 21.04
CA GLY A 270 -6.57 -9.40 20.50
C GLY A 270 -6.66 -9.32 18.96
N LYS A 271 -7.81 -9.74 18.46
CA LYS A 271 -8.15 -9.72 17.02
C LYS A 271 -8.78 -8.38 16.67
N ILE A 272 -8.24 -7.72 15.66
CA ILE A 272 -8.86 -6.52 15.09
C ILE A 272 -10.09 -6.95 14.30
N PRO A 273 -11.29 -6.41 14.57
CA PRO A 273 -12.47 -6.69 13.76
C PRO A 273 -12.28 -6.09 12.36
N VAL A 274 -12.77 -6.80 11.34
CA VAL A 274 -12.71 -6.36 9.94
C VAL A 274 -14.13 -6.13 9.45
N ALA A 275 -14.36 -4.98 8.81
CA ALA A 275 -15.62 -4.67 8.14
C ALA A 275 -15.54 -5.07 6.66
N VAL A 276 -16.57 -5.75 6.11
CA VAL A 276 -16.61 -6.28 4.73
C VAL A 276 -17.83 -5.76 3.97
#